data_b49cd9f203b4ba3a7813e018d71eeac2
#
_entry.id   b49cd9f203b4ba3a7813e018d71eeac2
#
_cell.length_a   1.000
_cell.length_b   1.000
_cell.length_c   1.000
_cell.angle_alpha   90.00
_cell.angle_beta   90.00
_cell.angle_gamma   90.00
#
_symmetry.space_group_name_H-M   'P 1'
#
loop_
_entity.id
_entity.type
_entity.pdbx_description
1 polymer ?
#
loop_
_entity_poly.entity_id
_entity_poly.type
_entity_poly.pdbx_seq_one_letter_code
_entity_poly.pdbx_strand_id
1 'polypeptide(L)'
;VRPIGAECSLALEIDGMSIALPFSEETLRMQPVVEEREPLLGMAASRYETLLREEIIGCVVTRVGRTSLPALLHACLGTAEEPVHVPETRGMFATDFRLAERFDGFPGFDLIADRGVEKLCYQALSARGFELRGLRDEPLYLRLDVSGREASTSFGAMPELTEEEYFYFETGSVVVDGVSMPGVYEFALSVDTDLQWYAGGRARNGRKAVTFTLHAPLDDSVASLLERTSHTVDLGFRLVNTYPEPSHAPGFSVRCEDMVLRKEQKEPDSPGELCS
;
A
#
# COMPACT_ATOMS: atom_id res chain seq x y z
N VAL A 1 -3.05 9.78 28.30
CA VAL A 1 -2.42 10.83 27.47
C VAL A 1 -2.20 10.19 26.11
N ARG A 2 -2.78 10.72 25.03
CA ARG A 2 -2.44 10.28 23.67
C ARG A 2 -1.10 10.92 23.31
N PRO A 3 -0.10 10.15 22.84
CA PRO A 3 1.14 10.74 22.37
C PRO A 3 0.84 11.72 21.23
N ILE A 4 1.55 12.84 21.25
CA ILE A 4 1.51 13.80 20.16
C ILE A 4 2.32 13.17 19.03
N GLY A 5 1.83 13.23 17.78
CA GLY A 5 2.41 12.54 16.65
C GLY A 5 3.92 12.78 16.41
N ALA A 6 4.47 13.89 16.92
CA ALA A 6 5.91 14.19 16.88
C ALA A 6 6.78 13.26 17.78
N GLU A 7 6.17 12.54 18.71
CA GLU A 7 6.87 11.61 19.63
C GLU A 7 6.75 10.14 19.17
N CYS A 8 6.07 9.90 18.05
CA CYS A 8 5.88 8.58 17.50
C CYS A 8 6.83 8.33 16.34
N SER A 9 7.41 7.13 16.28
CA SER A 9 8.22 6.69 15.16
C SER A 9 7.84 5.29 14.73
N LEU A 10 8.02 5.01 13.44
CA LEU A 10 7.71 3.73 12.82
C LEU A 10 8.89 3.27 11.98
N ALA A 11 9.22 1.98 12.04
CA ALA A 11 10.22 1.38 11.18
C ALA A 11 9.70 0.10 10.54
N LEU A 12 10.13 -0.13 9.31
CA LEU A 12 9.94 -1.37 8.56
C LEU A 12 11.26 -2.14 8.54
N GLU A 13 11.23 -3.40 8.95
CA GLU A 13 12.34 -4.34 8.83
C GLU A 13 11.97 -5.46 7.86
N ILE A 14 12.74 -5.58 6.79
CA ILE A 14 12.54 -6.58 5.74
C ILE A 14 13.90 -7.02 5.18
N ASP A 15 14.13 -8.32 5.08
CA ASP A 15 15.38 -8.91 4.56
C ASP A 15 16.67 -8.33 5.17
N GLY A 16 16.62 -8.03 6.46
CA GLY A 16 17.77 -7.45 7.19
C GLY A 16 17.99 -5.95 6.95
N MET A 17 17.14 -5.30 6.19
CA MET A 17 17.10 -3.83 6.08
C MET A 17 16.14 -3.26 7.11
N SER A 18 16.53 -2.18 7.78
CA SER A 18 15.68 -1.44 8.70
C SER A 18 15.57 0.00 8.23
N ILE A 19 14.33 0.45 7.98
CA ILE A 19 14.02 1.75 7.38
C ILE A 19 12.99 2.47 8.23
N ALA A 20 13.30 3.71 8.66
CA ALA A 20 12.31 4.57 9.30
C ALA A 20 11.27 5.04 8.27
N LEU A 21 9.99 4.97 8.63
CA LEU A 21 8.88 5.38 7.77
C LEU A 21 8.25 6.68 8.27
N PRO A 22 8.16 7.70 7.42
CA PRO A 22 7.41 8.93 7.73
C PRO A 22 5.92 8.66 7.57
N PHE A 23 5.26 8.19 8.61
CA PHE A 23 3.86 7.82 8.57
C PHE A 23 2.92 8.97 8.97
N SER A 24 1.71 8.97 8.41
CA SER A 24 0.62 9.86 8.80
C SER A 24 -0.46 9.15 9.62
N GLU A 25 -0.57 7.83 9.45
CA GLU A 25 -1.53 7.00 10.17
C GLU A 25 -0.92 5.64 10.49
N GLU A 26 -1.16 5.14 11.68
CA GLU A 26 -0.82 3.80 12.13
C GLU A 26 -1.94 3.29 13.03
N THR A 27 -2.51 2.11 12.72
CA THR A 27 -3.65 1.52 13.43
C THR A 27 -3.39 0.08 13.88
N LEU A 28 -2.13 -0.34 13.93
CA LEU A 28 -1.75 -1.70 14.27
C LEU A 28 -2.21 -2.07 15.68
N ARG A 29 -2.87 -3.20 15.81
CA ARG A 29 -3.36 -3.72 17.09
C ARG A 29 -3.50 -5.22 17.07
N MET A 30 -3.38 -5.84 18.24
CA MET A 30 -3.81 -7.21 18.46
C MET A 30 -5.33 -7.25 18.63
N GLN A 31 -5.97 -8.16 17.93
CA GLN A 31 -7.40 -8.38 17.99
C GLN A 31 -7.69 -9.85 18.24
N PRO A 32 -8.57 -10.18 19.24
CA PRO A 32 -9.01 -11.54 19.43
C PRO A 32 -9.91 -11.98 18.27
N VAL A 33 -9.64 -13.15 17.73
CA VAL A 33 -10.53 -13.85 16.80
C VAL A 33 -11.37 -14.81 17.62
N VAL A 34 -12.66 -14.54 17.72
CA VAL A 34 -13.62 -15.33 18.48
C VAL A 34 -14.54 -16.11 17.55
N GLU A 35 -14.89 -17.32 17.91
CA GLU A 35 -15.93 -18.09 17.27
C GLU A 35 -17.20 -18.04 18.13
N GLU A 36 -18.27 -17.51 17.57
CA GLU A 36 -19.60 -17.63 18.18
C GLU A 36 -20.14 -19.04 17.94
N ARG A 37 -20.41 -19.78 19.01
CA ARG A 37 -21.05 -21.10 18.93
C ARG A 37 -22.47 -20.99 19.45
N GLU A 38 -23.42 -21.35 18.62
CA GLU A 38 -24.79 -21.57 19.06
C GLU A 38 -24.88 -22.93 19.76
N PRO A 39 -25.54 -23.02 20.93
CA PRO A 39 -25.73 -24.29 21.59
C PRO A 39 -26.63 -25.20 20.75
N LEU A 40 -26.18 -26.42 20.51
CA LEU A 40 -26.84 -27.41 19.67
C LEU A 40 -28.18 -27.96 20.22
N LEU A 41 -28.60 -27.59 21.41
CA LEU A 41 -29.78 -28.16 22.08
C LEU A 41 -30.59 -27.04 22.75
N GLY A 42 -31.77 -26.78 22.25
CA GLY A 42 -33.06 -26.28 22.81
C GLY A 42 -33.12 -25.55 24.15
N MET A 43 -32.02 -25.19 24.73
CA MET A 43 -31.97 -24.29 25.87
C MET A 43 -31.91 -22.85 25.37
N ALA A 44 -32.62 -21.95 26.07
CA ALA A 44 -32.44 -20.51 25.93
C ALA A 44 -31.02 -20.16 26.40
N ALA A 45 -30.05 -20.45 25.56
CA ALA A 45 -28.65 -20.46 25.92
C ALA A 45 -27.98 -19.20 25.41
N SER A 46 -27.21 -18.61 26.28
CA SER A 46 -26.21 -17.63 26.02
C SER A 46 -25.31 -18.12 24.87
N ARG A 47 -25.08 -17.25 23.86
CA ARG A 47 -24.03 -17.46 22.88
C ARG A 47 -22.72 -17.61 23.62
N TYR A 48 -21.95 -18.62 23.29
CA TYR A 48 -20.62 -18.81 23.82
C TYR A 48 -19.61 -18.30 22.80
N GLU A 49 -18.79 -17.36 23.23
CA GLU A 49 -17.63 -16.91 22.49
C GLU A 49 -16.42 -17.75 22.90
N THR A 50 -15.80 -18.42 21.94
CA THR A 50 -14.55 -19.13 22.16
C THR A 50 -13.43 -18.36 21.48
N LEU A 51 -12.44 -17.90 22.26
CA LEU A 51 -11.23 -17.32 21.71
C LEU A 51 -10.48 -18.38 20.91
N LEU A 52 -10.36 -18.18 19.61
CA LEU A 52 -9.61 -19.07 18.72
C LEU A 52 -8.13 -18.72 18.68
N ARG A 53 -7.83 -17.44 18.57
CA ARG A 53 -6.47 -16.89 18.48
C ARG A 53 -6.49 -15.38 18.65
N GLU A 54 -5.30 -14.81 18.78
CA GLU A 54 -5.06 -13.40 18.58
C GLU A 54 -4.47 -13.17 17.19
N GLU A 55 -4.83 -12.09 16.55
CA GLU A 55 -4.35 -11.69 15.24
C GLU A 55 -3.98 -10.20 15.27
N ILE A 56 -2.85 -9.86 14.68
CA ILE A 56 -2.46 -8.47 14.43
C ILE A 56 -3.13 -8.03 13.15
N ILE A 57 -3.84 -6.92 13.22
CA ILE A 57 -4.42 -6.26 12.06
C ILE A 57 -4.21 -4.76 12.16
N GLY A 58 -4.25 -4.10 11.03
CA GLY A 58 -4.21 -2.65 10.94
C GLY A 58 -3.62 -2.18 9.63
N CYS A 59 -3.39 -0.90 9.56
CA CYS A 59 -2.73 -0.29 8.41
C CYS A 59 -1.70 0.73 8.83
N VAL A 60 -0.80 1.01 7.89
CA VAL A 60 0.15 2.10 7.93
C VAL A 60 -0.03 2.93 6.67
N VAL A 61 -0.14 4.25 6.83
CA VAL A 61 -0.16 5.21 5.72
C VAL A 61 1.13 6.03 5.77
N THR A 62 1.91 5.92 4.71
CA THR A 62 3.20 6.60 4.59
C THR A 62 3.32 7.36 3.29
N ARG A 63 4.16 8.39 3.26
CA ARG A 63 4.54 9.07 2.02
C ARG A 63 5.50 8.19 1.22
N VAL A 64 5.35 8.23 -0.10
CA VAL A 64 6.21 7.45 -0.99
C VAL A 64 7.49 8.23 -1.26
N GLY A 65 8.58 7.78 -0.65
CA GLY A 65 9.91 8.37 -0.78
C GLY A 65 10.86 7.49 -1.58
N ARG A 66 11.96 8.09 -1.99
CA ARG A 66 13.00 7.40 -2.78
C ARG A 66 13.61 6.20 -2.06
N THR A 67 13.86 6.36 -0.76
CA THR A 67 14.55 5.35 0.05
C THR A 67 13.59 4.27 0.54
N SER A 68 12.38 4.67 0.91
CA SER A 68 11.37 3.77 1.48
C SER A 68 10.64 2.94 0.42
N LEU A 69 10.48 3.46 -0.80
CA LEU A 69 9.69 2.81 -1.87
C LEU A 69 10.11 1.37 -2.19
N PRO A 70 11.40 1.03 -2.39
CA PRO A 70 11.77 -0.35 -2.75
C PRO A 70 11.38 -1.36 -1.67
N ALA A 71 11.58 -1.05 -0.39
CA ALA A 71 11.20 -1.92 0.71
C ALA A 71 9.68 -2.06 0.84
N LEU A 72 8.94 -0.96 0.65
CA LEU A 72 7.47 -0.98 0.63
C LEU A 72 6.93 -1.82 -0.52
N LEU A 73 7.47 -1.65 -1.73
CA LEU A 73 7.06 -2.47 -2.89
C LEU A 73 7.39 -3.94 -2.68
N HIS A 74 8.55 -4.26 -2.08
CA HIS A 74 8.89 -5.64 -1.77
C HIS A 74 7.92 -6.26 -0.76
N ALA A 75 7.59 -5.54 0.30
CA ALA A 75 6.60 -5.98 1.29
C ALA A 75 5.20 -6.18 0.67
N CYS A 76 4.79 -5.29 -0.25
CA CYS A 76 3.46 -5.29 -0.86
C CYS A 76 3.30 -6.30 -2.00
N LEU A 77 4.31 -6.43 -2.86
CA LEU A 77 4.24 -7.20 -4.10
C LEU A 77 4.90 -8.58 -3.98
N GLY A 78 5.88 -8.70 -3.10
CA GLY A 78 6.53 -9.95 -2.74
C GLY A 78 7.72 -10.33 -3.61
N THR A 79 7.58 -10.32 -4.93
CA THR A 79 8.66 -10.72 -5.83
C THR A 79 9.46 -9.50 -6.29
N ALA A 80 10.76 -9.50 -6.02
CA ALA A 80 11.70 -8.51 -6.54
C ALA A 80 12.75 -9.22 -7.40
N GLU A 81 13.01 -8.71 -8.59
CA GLU A 81 14.10 -9.20 -9.45
C GLU A 81 15.42 -8.57 -8.99
N GLU A 82 16.53 -9.19 -9.37
CA GLU A 82 17.85 -8.64 -9.09
C GLU A 82 18.01 -7.26 -9.74
N PRO A 83 18.59 -6.26 -9.02
CA PRO A 83 18.82 -4.94 -9.58
C PRO A 83 19.71 -4.98 -10.82
N VAL A 84 19.24 -4.42 -11.92
CA VAL A 84 19.98 -4.33 -13.18
C VAL A 84 20.50 -2.91 -13.39
N HIS A 85 21.79 -2.76 -13.73
CA HIS A 85 22.36 -1.46 -14.02
C HIS A 85 21.67 -0.83 -15.24
N VAL A 86 21.22 0.42 -15.08
CA VAL A 86 20.61 1.18 -16.18
C VAL A 86 21.73 1.69 -17.10
N PRO A 87 21.75 1.29 -18.40
CA PRO A 87 22.75 1.75 -19.35
C PRO A 87 22.83 3.28 -19.40
N GLU A 88 24.04 3.78 -19.69
CA GLU A 88 24.34 5.22 -19.84
C GLU A 88 24.16 6.07 -18.58
N THR A 89 23.90 5.43 -17.41
CA THR A 89 23.80 6.13 -16.13
C THR A 89 24.95 5.77 -15.20
N ARG A 90 25.37 6.71 -14.34
CA ARG A 90 26.35 6.42 -13.30
C ARG A 90 25.67 5.96 -12.03
N GLY A 91 25.73 4.62 -11.79
CA GLY A 91 25.27 4.04 -10.52
C GLY A 91 23.76 4.01 -10.31
N MET A 92 22.97 4.07 -11.37
CA MET A 92 21.53 3.81 -11.29
C MET A 92 21.24 2.34 -11.58
N PHE A 93 20.34 1.80 -10.79
CA PHE A 93 19.85 0.43 -10.93
C PHE A 93 18.31 0.46 -11.05
N ALA A 94 17.79 -0.43 -11.86
CA ALA A 94 16.36 -0.71 -11.95
C ALA A 94 16.07 -2.04 -11.28
N THR A 95 14.99 -2.11 -10.55
CA THR A 95 14.47 -3.33 -9.95
C THR A 95 13.01 -3.48 -10.36
N ASP A 96 12.67 -4.64 -10.90
CA ASP A 96 11.30 -4.98 -11.23
C ASP A 96 10.64 -5.69 -10.05
N PHE A 97 9.48 -5.20 -9.65
CA PHE A 97 8.65 -5.81 -8.64
C PHE A 97 7.39 -6.37 -9.29
N ARG A 98 7.02 -7.59 -8.91
CA ARG A 98 5.80 -8.25 -9.41
C ARG A 98 4.96 -8.76 -8.26
N LEU A 99 3.66 -8.69 -8.43
CA LEU A 99 2.73 -9.29 -7.47
C LEU A 99 2.93 -10.80 -7.43
N ALA A 100 3.41 -11.30 -6.28
CA ALA A 100 3.68 -12.71 -6.10
C ALA A 100 2.42 -13.56 -6.33
N GLU A 101 2.53 -14.61 -7.10
CA GLU A 101 1.39 -15.49 -7.41
C GLU A 101 0.93 -16.30 -6.21
N ARG A 102 1.87 -16.69 -5.35
CA ARG A 102 1.63 -17.52 -4.17
C ARG A 102 1.96 -16.79 -2.91
N PHE A 103 1.38 -17.22 -1.79
CA PHE A 103 1.64 -16.65 -0.47
C PHE A 103 3.11 -16.78 -0.04
N ASP A 104 3.76 -17.88 -0.34
CA ASP A 104 5.17 -18.12 -0.06
C ASP A 104 6.14 -17.21 -0.85
N GLY A 105 5.65 -16.50 -1.85
CA GLY A 105 6.36 -15.44 -2.55
C GLY A 105 6.29 -14.07 -1.89
N PHE A 106 5.49 -13.89 -0.82
CA PHE A 106 5.48 -12.65 -0.06
C PHE A 106 6.48 -12.77 1.10
N PRO A 107 7.39 -11.81 1.25
CA PRO A 107 8.29 -11.77 2.39
C PRO A 107 7.51 -11.50 3.67
N GLY A 108 7.91 -12.14 4.76
CA GLY A 108 7.55 -11.68 6.09
C GLY A 108 8.36 -10.43 6.41
N PHE A 109 7.74 -9.47 7.05
CA PHE A 109 8.41 -8.26 7.51
C PHE A 109 7.98 -7.90 8.92
N ASP A 110 8.77 -7.09 9.59
CA ASP A 110 8.46 -6.59 10.92
C ASP A 110 8.15 -5.09 10.85
N LEU A 111 7.20 -4.65 11.68
CA LEU A 111 6.92 -3.23 11.91
C LEU A 111 7.18 -2.90 13.37
N ILE A 112 8.09 -1.96 13.60
CA ILE A 112 8.41 -1.47 14.93
C ILE A 112 7.72 -0.12 15.12
N ALA A 113 6.79 -0.06 16.07
CA ALA A 113 6.06 1.15 16.41
C ALA A 113 6.49 1.66 17.79
N ASP A 114 7.09 2.83 17.85
CA ASP A 114 7.33 3.58 19.07
C ASP A 114 6.27 4.67 19.18
N ARG A 115 5.34 4.50 20.10
CA ARG A 115 4.25 5.44 20.37
C ARG A 115 4.55 6.35 21.57
N GLY A 116 5.82 6.41 22.00
CA GLY A 116 6.26 7.18 23.15
C GLY A 116 5.95 6.51 24.50
N VAL A 117 4.73 6.06 24.70
CA VAL A 117 4.28 5.34 25.93
C VAL A 117 4.36 3.82 25.80
N GLU A 118 4.33 3.34 24.57
CA GLU A 118 4.37 1.92 24.24
C GLU A 118 5.25 1.71 23.02
N LYS A 119 6.12 0.70 23.12
CA LYS A 119 7.00 0.29 22.01
C LYS A 119 6.73 -1.16 21.70
N LEU A 120 6.34 -1.45 20.47
CA LEU A 120 5.99 -2.79 20.02
C LEU A 120 6.69 -3.11 18.69
N CYS A 121 7.16 -4.34 18.58
CA CYS A 121 7.56 -4.96 17.33
C CYS A 121 6.50 -5.96 16.92
N TYR A 122 5.84 -5.72 15.83
CA TYR A 122 4.92 -6.65 15.20
C TYR A 122 5.70 -7.49 14.20
N GLN A 123 5.80 -8.78 14.49
CA GLN A 123 6.73 -9.69 13.81
C GLN A 123 6.05 -10.54 12.75
N ALA A 124 6.82 -10.90 11.73
CA ALA A 124 6.40 -11.78 10.64
C ALA A 124 5.05 -11.39 10.03
N LEU A 125 4.87 -10.08 9.83
CA LEU A 125 3.68 -9.54 9.19
C LEU A 125 3.66 -9.92 7.71
N SER A 126 2.46 -9.97 7.16
CA SER A 126 2.21 -10.12 5.74
C SER A 126 1.28 -9.03 5.25
N ALA A 127 1.50 -8.54 4.03
CA ALA A 127 0.62 -7.59 3.39
C ALA A 127 -0.72 -8.25 3.03
N ARG A 128 -1.82 -7.73 3.56
CA ARG A 128 -3.19 -8.09 3.14
C ARG A 128 -3.60 -7.36 1.88
N GLY A 129 -3.04 -6.19 1.69
CA GLY A 129 -3.26 -5.35 0.54
C GLY A 129 -2.50 -4.06 0.67
N PHE A 130 -2.52 -3.27 -0.38
CA PHE A 130 -2.01 -1.91 -0.35
C PHE A 130 -2.81 -1.01 -1.28
N GLU A 131 -2.73 0.28 -1.05
CA GLU A 131 -3.24 1.30 -1.93
C GLU A 131 -2.17 2.37 -2.17
N LEU A 132 -1.81 2.56 -3.44
CA LEU A 132 -1.00 3.70 -3.87
C LEU A 132 -1.93 4.79 -4.38
N ARG A 133 -1.91 5.94 -3.72
CA ARG A 133 -2.78 7.08 -4.04
C ARG A 133 -1.97 8.31 -4.40
N GLY A 134 -2.43 9.00 -5.44
CA GLY A 134 -1.94 10.32 -5.82
C GLY A 134 -3.09 11.30 -5.97
N LEU A 135 -2.94 12.46 -5.37
CA LEU A 135 -3.85 13.59 -5.48
C LEU A 135 -3.04 14.80 -5.93
N ARG A 136 -3.63 15.63 -6.79
CA ARG A 136 -3.00 16.86 -7.28
C ARG A 136 -2.54 17.75 -6.12
N ASP A 137 -1.36 18.34 -6.28
CA ASP A 137 -0.68 19.20 -5.30
C ASP A 137 -0.23 18.47 -4.02
N GLU A 138 -0.28 17.14 -3.99
CA GLU A 138 0.12 16.34 -2.84
C GLU A 138 1.24 15.34 -3.18
N PRO A 139 2.04 14.92 -2.18
CA PRO A 139 2.93 13.76 -2.33
C PRO A 139 2.11 12.49 -2.52
N LEU A 140 2.72 11.49 -3.14
CA LEU A 140 2.11 10.17 -3.22
C LEU A 140 2.07 9.53 -1.83
N TYR A 141 0.98 8.83 -1.54
CA TYR A 141 0.80 8.04 -0.32
C TYR A 141 0.67 6.56 -0.65
N LEU A 142 1.25 5.75 0.20
CA LEU A 142 1.03 4.31 0.20
C LEU A 142 0.40 3.91 1.54
N ARG A 143 -0.76 3.29 1.45
CA ARG A 143 -1.40 2.59 2.55
C ARG A 143 -1.06 1.11 2.45
N LEU A 144 -0.52 0.55 3.52
CA LEU A 144 -0.19 -0.86 3.65
C LEU A 144 -1.11 -1.47 4.71
N ASP A 145 -2.01 -2.36 4.31
CA ASP A 145 -2.84 -3.14 5.20
C ASP A 145 -2.12 -4.44 5.53
N VAL A 146 -2.01 -4.75 6.81
CA VAL A 146 -1.21 -5.89 7.28
C VAL A 146 -1.99 -6.84 8.18
N SER A 147 -1.48 -8.07 8.22
CA SER A 147 -1.93 -9.08 9.18
C SER A 147 -0.74 -9.90 9.68
N GLY A 148 -0.79 -10.31 10.94
CA GLY A 148 0.23 -11.11 11.61
C GLY A 148 -0.27 -11.73 12.89
N ARG A 149 0.64 -12.31 13.68
CA ARG A 149 0.25 -13.06 14.87
C ARG A 149 1.10 -12.78 16.09
N GLU A 150 2.29 -12.25 15.91
CA GLU A 150 3.27 -12.11 16.99
C GLU A 150 3.63 -10.64 17.20
N ALA A 151 3.58 -10.21 18.44
CA ALA A 151 4.07 -8.93 18.88
C ALA A 151 5.02 -9.10 20.05
N SER A 152 6.07 -8.30 20.08
CA SER A 152 7.11 -8.33 21.10
C SER A 152 7.44 -6.92 21.56
N THR A 153 7.85 -6.77 22.80
CA THR A 153 8.44 -5.53 23.32
C THR A 153 9.97 -5.50 23.15
N SER A 154 10.56 -6.60 22.64
CA SER A 154 12.00 -6.69 22.39
C SER A 154 12.30 -6.46 20.93
N PHE A 155 13.03 -5.42 20.64
CA PHE A 155 13.49 -5.06 19.27
C PHE A 155 14.83 -4.31 19.33
N GLY A 156 15.47 -4.19 18.16
CA GLY A 156 16.71 -3.44 18.00
C GLY A 156 16.53 -1.93 18.18
N ALA A 157 17.58 -1.17 17.88
CA ALA A 157 17.50 0.28 17.87
C ALA A 157 16.59 0.74 16.70
N MET A 158 15.72 1.72 16.97
CA MET A 158 14.94 2.38 15.91
C MET A 158 15.90 3.10 14.96
N PRO A 159 15.76 2.92 13.64
CA PRO A 159 16.52 3.71 12.68
C PRO A 159 16.13 5.19 12.79
N GLU A 160 17.09 6.05 12.56
CA GLU A 160 16.81 7.49 12.51
C GLU A 160 16.00 7.82 11.24
N LEU A 161 14.99 8.68 11.39
CA LEU A 161 14.26 9.22 10.26
C LEU A 161 15.19 10.18 9.51
N THR A 162 15.61 9.79 8.32
CA THR A 162 16.40 10.64 7.43
C THR A 162 15.48 11.43 6.52
N GLU A 163 15.88 12.69 6.22
CA GLU A 163 15.21 13.41 5.14
C GLU A 163 15.32 12.62 3.85
N GLU A 164 14.17 12.34 3.23
CA GLU A 164 14.14 11.72 1.93
C GLU A 164 13.31 12.55 0.94
N GLU A 165 13.58 12.35 -0.34
CA GLU A 165 12.85 12.98 -1.41
C GLU A 165 11.56 12.19 -1.69
N TYR A 166 10.42 12.89 -1.71
CA TYR A 166 9.12 12.27 -1.96
C TYR A 166 8.69 12.42 -3.41
N PHE A 167 7.95 11.44 -3.89
CA PHE A 167 7.28 11.53 -5.19
C PHE A 167 5.99 12.33 -5.05
N TYR A 168 5.77 13.24 -5.99
CA TYR A 168 4.59 14.08 -6.06
C TYR A 168 3.75 13.73 -7.28
N PHE A 169 2.45 13.95 -7.19
CA PHE A 169 1.52 13.71 -8.29
C PHE A 169 1.91 14.49 -9.56
N GLU A 170 2.33 15.74 -9.44
CA GLU A 170 2.68 16.64 -10.57
C GLU A 170 3.89 16.16 -11.36
N THR A 171 4.77 15.36 -10.75
CA THR A 171 5.94 14.80 -11.43
C THR A 171 5.63 13.49 -12.16
N GLY A 172 4.35 13.11 -12.15
CA GLY A 172 3.87 11.87 -12.71
C GLY A 172 3.22 11.97 -14.07
N SER A 173 2.98 10.81 -14.64
CA SER A 173 2.19 10.64 -15.87
C SER A 173 1.24 9.45 -15.71
N VAL A 174 0.03 9.62 -16.19
CA VAL A 174 -0.96 8.56 -16.32
C VAL A 174 -1.21 8.33 -17.80
N VAL A 175 -1.05 7.09 -18.24
CA VAL A 175 -1.25 6.69 -19.63
C VAL A 175 -2.20 5.50 -19.65
N VAL A 176 -3.26 5.56 -20.43
CA VAL A 176 -4.20 4.46 -20.62
C VAL A 176 -4.22 4.06 -22.08
N ASP A 177 -3.94 2.79 -22.38
CA ASP A 177 -3.82 2.26 -23.75
C ASP A 177 -2.88 3.06 -24.67
N GLY A 178 -1.79 3.60 -24.10
CA GLY A 178 -0.83 4.44 -24.81
C GLY A 178 -1.27 5.90 -24.98
N VAL A 179 -2.44 6.28 -24.48
CA VAL A 179 -2.94 7.66 -24.52
C VAL A 179 -2.64 8.36 -23.19
N SER A 180 -1.93 9.48 -23.25
CA SER A 180 -1.66 10.30 -22.05
C SER A 180 -2.94 10.95 -21.55
N MET A 181 -3.13 10.95 -20.21
CA MET A 181 -4.30 11.46 -19.51
C MET A 181 -3.95 12.68 -18.64
N PRO A 182 -3.64 13.84 -19.24
CA PRO A 182 -3.15 15.02 -18.49
C PRO A 182 -4.22 15.65 -17.59
N GLY A 183 -5.50 15.34 -17.85
CA GLY A 183 -6.64 15.83 -17.05
C GLY A 183 -6.88 15.10 -15.75
N VAL A 184 -6.19 13.99 -15.50
CA VAL A 184 -6.31 13.25 -14.23
C VAL A 184 -5.88 14.14 -13.07
N TYR A 185 -6.69 14.18 -12.01
CA TYR A 185 -6.38 14.93 -10.79
C TYR A 185 -6.29 14.06 -9.54
N GLU A 186 -6.72 12.80 -9.64
CA GLU A 186 -6.58 11.81 -8.59
C GLU A 186 -6.51 10.41 -9.19
N PHE A 187 -5.70 9.54 -8.59
CA PHE A 187 -5.74 8.10 -8.85
C PHE A 187 -5.59 7.32 -7.56
N ALA A 188 -6.09 6.10 -7.57
CA ALA A 188 -5.82 5.10 -6.55
C ALA A 188 -5.62 3.73 -7.23
N LEU A 189 -4.49 3.08 -6.94
CA LEU A 189 -4.21 1.70 -7.28
C LEU A 189 -4.27 0.86 -6.02
N SER A 190 -5.29 0.02 -5.91
CA SER A 190 -5.48 -0.86 -4.76
C SER A 190 -5.25 -2.32 -5.16
N VAL A 191 -4.52 -3.03 -4.33
CA VAL A 191 -4.32 -4.48 -4.44
C VAL A 191 -4.80 -5.11 -3.14
N ASP A 192 -5.74 -6.05 -3.25
CA ASP A 192 -6.19 -6.90 -2.16
C ASP A 192 -5.72 -8.34 -2.43
N THR A 193 -5.01 -8.92 -1.46
CA THR A 193 -4.49 -10.29 -1.58
C THR A 193 -5.46 -11.33 -1.02
N ASP A 194 -6.58 -10.90 -0.41
CA ASP A 194 -7.54 -11.78 0.31
C ASP A 194 -6.80 -12.74 1.26
N LEU A 195 -5.87 -12.21 2.04
CA LEU A 195 -5.05 -13.00 2.95
C LEU A 195 -5.90 -13.55 4.10
N GLN A 196 -5.91 -14.88 4.22
CA GLN A 196 -6.65 -15.59 5.27
C GLN A 196 -5.72 -16.47 6.09
N TRP A 197 -5.87 -16.41 7.41
CA TRP A 197 -5.15 -17.28 8.34
C TRP A 197 -5.99 -18.49 8.72
N TYR A 198 -5.38 -19.67 8.62
CA TYR A 198 -6.00 -20.94 8.98
C TYR A 198 -5.47 -21.45 10.31
N ALA A 199 -6.16 -22.44 10.86
CA ALA A 199 -5.71 -23.17 12.05
C ALA A 199 -4.31 -23.76 11.82
N GLY A 200 -3.43 -23.63 12.83
CA GLY A 200 -2.03 -24.07 12.73
C GLY A 200 -1.07 -23.03 12.17
N GLY A 201 -1.49 -21.75 12.05
CA GLY A 201 -0.59 -20.67 11.69
C GLY A 201 -0.25 -20.56 10.20
N ARG A 202 -0.97 -21.26 9.35
CA ARG A 202 -0.80 -21.18 7.91
C ARG A 202 -1.65 -20.04 7.33
N ALA A 203 -1.05 -19.23 6.49
CA ALA A 203 -1.75 -18.23 5.70
C ALA A 203 -1.92 -18.70 4.25
N ARG A 204 -2.97 -18.23 3.61
CA ARG A 204 -3.20 -18.39 2.18
C ARG A 204 -3.75 -17.09 1.61
N ASN A 205 -3.32 -16.77 0.39
CA ASN A 205 -4.01 -15.76 -0.40
C ASN A 205 -5.23 -16.40 -1.04
N GLY A 206 -6.34 -15.68 -0.98
CA GLY A 206 -7.51 -15.96 -1.78
C GLY A 206 -7.39 -15.41 -3.20
N ARG A 207 -8.51 -14.93 -3.73
CA ARG A 207 -8.52 -14.30 -5.06
C ARG A 207 -7.99 -12.88 -4.94
N LYS A 208 -6.81 -12.63 -5.50
CA LYS A 208 -6.26 -11.28 -5.58
C LYS A 208 -7.14 -10.39 -6.46
N ALA A 209 -7.38 -9.19 -5.98
CA ALA A 209 -8.09 -8.16 -6.73
C ALA A 209 -7.17 -6.96 -6.91
N VAL A 210 -7.03 -6.50 -8.15
CA VAL A 210 -6.35 -5.25 -8.48
C VAL A 210 -7.41 -4.29 -9.00
N THR A 211 -7.51 -3.14 -8.36
CA THR A 211 -8.47 -2.09 -8.73
C THR A 211 -7.70 -0.81 -9.00
N PHE A 212 -7.97 -0.19 -10.12
CA PHE A 212 -7.41 1.11 -10.47
C PHE A 212 -8.54 2.12 -10.65
N THR A 213 -8.53 3.18 -9.86
CA THR A 213 -9.52 4.25 -9.90
C THR A 213 -8.86 5.50 -10.45
N LEU A 214 -9.50 6.16 -11.42
CA LEU A 214 -9.10 7.42 -11.99
C LEU A 214 -10.21 8.44 -11.85
N HIS A 215 -9.84 9.64 -11.43
CA HIS A 215 -10.70 10.81 -11.45
C HIS A 215 -10.16 11.82 -12.46
N ALA A 216 -10.91 12.03 -13.51
CA ALA A 216 -10.58 12.94 -14.61
C ALA A 216 -11.85 13.64 -15.14
N PRO A 217 -11.73 14.85 -15.72
CA PRO A 217 -12.84 15.44 -16.46
C PRO A 217 -13.24 14.55 -17.64
N LEU A 218 -14.53 14.52 -17.93
CA LEU A 218 -15.02 13.81 -19.11
C LEU A 218 -14.71 14.63 -20.37
N ASP A 219 -13.71 14.19 -21.10
CA ASP A 219 -13.34 14.73 -22.41
C ASP A 219 -13.39 13.63 -23.51
N ASP A 220 -13.05 13.98 -24.75
CA ASP A 220 -13.09 13.04 -25.87
C ASP A 220 -12.12 11.86 -25.68
N SER A 221 -11.00 12.09 -24.98
CA SER A 221 -10.01 11.03 -24.67
C SER A 221 -10.61 10.01 -23.71
N VAL A 222 -11.22 10.47 -22.63
CA VAL A 222 -11.91 9.61 -21.65
C VAL A 222 -13.10 8.91 -22.31
N ALA A 223 -13.88 9.62 -23.15
CA ALA A 223 -15.01 9.04 -23.86
C ALA A 223 -14.60 7.87 -24.76
N SER A 224 -13.47 7.98 -25.45
CA SER A 224 -12.95 6.91 -26.31
C SER A 224 -12.52 5.64 -25.56
N LEU A 225 -12.06 5.78 -24.30
CA LEU A 225 -11.72 4.64 -23.46
C LEU A 225 -12.96 3.85 -23.03
N LEU A 226 -14.10 4.53 -22.91
CA LEU A 226 -15.35 3.88 -22.50
C LEU A 226 -15.92 2.87 -23.51
N GLU A 227 -15.39 2.86 -24.73
CA GLU A 227 -15.79 1.96 -25.81
C GLU A 227 -15.06 0.60 -25.77
N ARG A 228 -13.94 0.52 -25.04
CA ARG A 228 -13.12 -0.68 -24.94
C ARG A 228 -13.50 -1.51 -23.73
N THR A 229 -13.18 -2.80 -23.79
CA THR A 229 -13.49 -3.77 -22.69
C THR A 229 -12.28 -4.11 -21.84
N SER A 230 -11.08 -3.91 -22.33
CA SER A 230 -9.82 -4.18 -21.62
C SER A 230 -8.85 -3.06 -21.85
N HIS A 231 -8.11 -2.70 -20.83
CA HIS A 231 -7.20 -1.56 -20.82
C HIS A 231 -5.86 -1.92 -20.20
N THR A 232 -4.81 -1.25 -20.69
CA THR A 232 -3.50 -1.21 -20.04
C THR A 232 -3.32 0.18 -19.42
N VAL A 233 -2.98 0.20 -18.13
CA VAL A 233 -2.72 1.43 -17.39
C VAL A 233 -1.26 1.49 -17.02
N ASP A 234 -0.58 2.56 -17.43
CA ASP A 234 0.80 2.86 -17.07
C ASP A 234 0.85 4.14 -16.22
N LEU A 235 1.45 4.03 -15.05
CA LEU A 235 1.79 5.15 -14.19
C LEU A 235 3.31 5.34 -14.19
N GLY A 236 3.78 6.57 -14.25
CA GLY A 236 5.21 6.87 -14.16
C GLY A 236 5.44 8.11 -13.30
N PHE A 237 6.40 8.05 -12.38
CA PHE A 237 6.76 9.15 -11.48
C PHE A 237 8.28 9.32 -11.43
N ARG A 238 8.75 10.58 -11.33
CA ARG A 238 10.18 10.92 -11.27
C ARG A 238 10.44 12.05 -10.29
N LEU A 239 11.63 12.05 -9.67
CA LEU A 239 12.11 13.12 -8.79
C LEU A 239 12.79 14.24 -9.60
N VAL A 240 12.05 14.89 -10.48
CA VAL A 240 12.60 15.82 -11.50
C VAL A 240 13.20 17.08 -10.88
N ASN A 241 12.67 17.54 -9.76
CA ASN A 241 13.06 18.83 -9.16
C ASN A 241 14.47 18.84 -8.56
N THR A 242 15.03 17.68 -8.25
CA THR A 242 16.32 17.55 -7.56
C THR A 242 17.46 17.26 -8.54
N TYR A 243 17.15 16.82 -9.75
CA TYR A 243 18.15 16.39 -10.75
C TYR A 243 18.16 17.31 -11.94
N PRO A 244 19.36 17.84 -12.33
CA PRO A 244 19.47 18.78 -13.46
C PRO A 244 19.10 18.14 -14.80
N GLU A 245 19.24 16.82 -14.92
CA GLU A 245 18.86 16.08 -16.12
C GLU A 245 17.70 15.10 -15.79
N PRO A 246 16.51 15.30 -16.37
CA PRO A 246 15.35 14.43 -16.11
C PRO A 246 15.58 12.94 -16.43
N SER A 247 16.47 12.65 -17.38
CA SER A 247 16.85 11.27 -17.74
C SER A 247 17.60 10.53 -16.62
N HIS A 248 18.24 11.26 -15.72
CA HIS A 248 18.99 10.72 -14.58
C HIS A 248 18.22 10.82 -13.25
N ALA A 249 16.98 11.32 -13.27
CA ALA A 249 16.17 11.42 -12.07
C ALA A 249 15.67 10.02 -11.68
N PRO A 250 15.83 9.62 -10.41
CA PRO A 250 15.20 8.41 -9.90
C PRO A 250 13.70 8.44 -10.12
N GLY A 251 13.13 7.29 -10.43
CA GLY A 251 11.70 7.19 -10.68
C GLY A 251 11.22 5.76 -10.55
N PHE A 252 9.92 5.60 -10.63
CA PHE A 252 9.29 4.29 -10.74
C PHE A 252 8.13 4.35 -11.73
N SER A 253 7.77 3.19 -12.25
CA SER A 253 6.57 3.02 -13.07
C SER A 253 5.80 1.80 -12.61
N VAL A 254 4.49 1.86 -12.77
CA VAL A 254 3.58 0.73 -12.51
C VAL A 254 2.80 0.46 -13.77
N ARG A 255 2.73 -0.80 -14.18
CA ARG A 255 1.92 -1.24 -15.31
C ARG A 255 0.87 -2.23 -14.84
N CYS A 256 -0.39 -1.96 -15.18
CA CYS A 256 -1.51 -2.86 -14.96
C CYS A 256 -2.09 -3.25 -16.32
N GLU A 257 -2.07 -4.54 -16.65
CA GLU A 257 -2.57 -5.09 -17.91
C GLU A 257 -3.93 -5.76 -17.69
N ASP A 258 -4.70 -5.88 -18.78
CA ASP A 258 -6.00 -6.55 -18.80
C ASP A 258 -7.03 -6.01 -17.79
N MET A 259 -6.97 -4.71 -17.50
CA MET A 259 -7.92 -4.04 -16.62
C MET A 259 -9.29 -3.90 -17.29
N VAL A 260 -10.34 -4.33 -16.62
CA VAL A 260 -11.72 -4.20 -17.11
C VAL A 260 -12.36 -2.95 -16.52
N LEU A 261 -12.84 -2.06 -17.39
CA LEU A 261 -13.48 -0.83 -16.97
C LEU A 261 -14.85 -1.11 -16.33
N ARG A 262 -15.03 -0.62 -15.10
CA ARG A 262 -16.34 -0.53 -14.45
C ARG A 262 -16.75 0.94 -14.35
N LYS A 263 -17.90 1.27 -14.94
CA LYS A 263 -18.46 2.63 -14.79
C LYS A 263 -19.13 2.73 -13.43
N GLU A 264 -18.60 3.56 -12.55
CA GLU A 264 -19.35 4.10 -11.43
C GLU A 264 -19.79 5.51 -11.82
N GLN A 265 -21.05 5.68 -12.24
CA GLN A 265 -21.66 7.00 -12.25
C GLN A 265 -21.94 7.37 -10.79
N LYS A 266 -21.12 8.24 -10.21
CA LYS A 266 -21.62 9.04 -9.09
C LYS A 266 -22.70 9.92 -9.68
N GLU A 267 -23.95 9.75 -9.22
CA GLU A 267 -24.98 10.76 -9.42
C GLU A 267 -24.40 12.09 -8.96
N PRO A 268 -24.52 13.17 -9.75
CA PRO A 268 -24.08 14.48 -9.30
C PRO A 268 -24.80 14.77 -7.99
N ASP A 269 -24.04 14.99 -6.93
CA ASP A 269 -24.55 15.46 -5.67
C ASP A 269 -25.49 16.63 -5.96
N SER A 270 -26.71 16.59 -5.40
CA SER A 270 -27.79 17.54 -5.65
C SER A 270 -27.26 18.97 -5.69
N PRO A 271 -27.64 19.81 -6.66
CA PRO A 271 -27.17 21.18 -6.76
C PRO A 271 -27.72 21.98 -5.58
N GLY A 272 -27.00 22.04 -4.47
CA GLY A 272 -27.51 22.67 -3.25
C GLY A 272 -26.50 23.10 -2.21
N GLU A 273 -25.23 22.82 -2.36
CA GLU A 273 -24.20 23.30 -1.44
C GLU A 273 -23.07 24.05 -2.16
N LEU A 274 -23.41 25.15 -2.78
CA LEU A 274 -22.47 26.26 -2.92
C LEU A 274 -22.44 26.96 -1.57
N CYS A 275 -21.52 26.57 -0.71
CA CYS A 275 -21.23 27.27 0.51
C CYS A 275 -20.72 28.68 0.19
N SER A 276 -21.42 29.66 0.74
CA SER A 276 -21.04 31.04 0.94
C SER A 276 -19.76 31.20 1.76
#